data_5103eaa28a8dcf78c5e182efffcb85f0
#
_entry.id   5103eaa28a8dcf78c5e182efffcb85f0
#
_cell.length_a   1.000
_cell.length_b   1.000
_cell.length_c   1.000
_cell.angle_alpha   90.00
_cell.angle_beta   90.00
_cell.angle_gamma   90.00
#
_symmetry.space_group_name_H-M   'P 1'
#
loop_
_entity.id
_entity.type
_entity.pdbx_description
1 polymer ?
#
loop_
_entity_poly.entity_id
_entity_poly.type
_entity_poly.pdbx_seq_one_letter_code
_entity_poly.pdbx_strand_id
1 'polypeptide(L)'
;MTVITAIISDFIGKIIPLCTIAYGSRMLGSRAFGESQFSLYLLEFFGPVIVWGYFFIAVNELGRNQGDREKTKQYCSQILGLRLLHSSFSALCVLGIALFNPRYIEYQSLIVHLACMIMLAGFSLEFYFIGTQKLIAMHILLVIGKLSIFAAVVSFVHFPEDVLAFTTITYGINIFNAIVSYIYASKQLGLILPRLKGAAKVFKQSVPYGVFFVLMILTERIDVLIVEWIGGSEAVGVYSPALRLYMSIYTSIIAVGAVFYSESSAKDNAVGASNLIRQGFLTLFVISLPVSFGSWFLGEQFFVDLFGEQYRGSSELFSALTFGLLGQAIIYVTVFQILLPKRKIRVLLKVWLVGWPLAAGLLALMGSNFGVIGVAWGVSFTRLIQAGALLFMCRHELERLPINELKLVAIPCIAMMLVLKLLPGDMHWLYFLVVGAIVFLGVFLATNRHIFHQLVGAVVSRNPS
;
A
#
# COMPACT_ATOMS: atom_id res chain seq x y z
N MET A 1 12.26 -4.23 -21.07
CA MET A 1 10.81 -4.01 -20.87
C MET A 1 10.57 -2.53 -21.06
N THR A 2 9.76 -2.11 -22.03
CA THR A 2 9.51 -0.70 -22.28
C THR A 2 8.73 -0.10 -21.10
N VAL A 3 8.99 1.16 -20.76
CA VAL A 3 8.28 1.90 -19.69
C VAL A 3 6.76 1.81 -19.87
N ILE A 4 6.30 1.79 -21.11
CA ILE A 4 4.89 1.63 -21.49
C ILE A 4 4.29 0.32 -20.96
N THR A 5 5.01 -0.83 -21.11
CA THR A 5 4.53 -2.13 -20.63
C THR A 5 4.42 -2.17 -19.10
N ALA A 6 5.35 -1.51 -18.41
CA ALA A 6 5.30 -1.40 -16.94
C ALA A 6 4.11 -0.55 -16.48
N ILE A 7 3.86 0.60 -17.13
CA ILE A 7 2.71 1.47 -16.82
C ILE A 7 1.38 0.75 -17.09
N ILE A 8 1.25 0.09 -18.23
CA ILE A 8 0.03 -0.67 -18.56
C ILE A 8 -0.19 -1.80 -17.55
N SER A 9 0.85 -2.55 -17.21
CA SER A 9 0.76 -3.64 -16.21
C SER A 9 0.37 -3.13 -14.82
N ASP A 10 0.91 -1.98 -14.39
CA ASP A 10 0.56 -1.35 -13.11
C ASP A 10 -0.90 -0.86 -13.11
N PHE A 11 -1.34 -0.23 -14.19
CA PHE A 11 -2.70 0.25 -14.36
C PHE A 11 -3.72 -0.89 -14.36
N ILE A 12 -3.51 -1.93 -15.17
CA ILE A 12 -4.33 -3.15 -15.18
C ILE A 12 -4.31 -3.80 -13.79
N GLY A 13 -3.12 -3.86 -13.19
CA GLY A 13 -2.91 -4.39 -11.84
C GLY A 13 -3.67 -3.68 -10.73
N LYS A 14 -4.17 -2.46 -10.93
CA LYS A 14 -4.98 -1.68 -9.99
C LYS A 14 -6.47 -1.69 -10.31
N ILE A 15 -6.81 -1.65 -11.60
CA ILE A 15 -8.22 -1.65 -12.04
C ILE A 15 -8.90 -2.99 -11.73
N ILE A 16 -8.25 -4.12 -12.02
CA ILE A 16 -8.85 -5.45 -11.80
C ILE A 16 -9.24 -5.66 -10.32
N PRO A 17 -8.38 -5.43 -9.32
CA PRO A 17 -8.78 -5.51 -7.91
C PRO A 17 -9.92 -4.55 -7.56
N LEU A 18 -9.93 -3.34 -8.12
CA LEU A 18 -11.02 -2.39 -7.90
C LEU A 18 -12.35 -2.91 -8.45
N CYS A 19 -12.36 -3.45 -9.68
CA CYS A 19 -13.55 -4.11 -10.26
C CYS A 19 -13.99 -5.31 -9.42
N THR A 20 -13.06 -6.12 -8.92
CA THR A 20 -13.35 -7.26 -8.04
C THR A 20 -14.05 -6.81 -6.76
N ILE A 21 -13.56 -5.74 -6.14
CA ILE A 21 -14.13 -5.18 -4.91
C ILE A 21 -15.49 -4.54 -5.20
N ALA A 22 -15.63 -3.78 -6.30
CA ALA A 22 -16.89 -3.15 -6.69
C ALA A 22 -17.98 -4.21 -6.98
N TYR A 23 -17.63 -5.29 -7.65
CA TYR A 23 -18.56 -6.42 -7.85
C TYR A 23 -18.92 -7.10 -6.53
N GLY A 24 -17.90 -7.50 -5.75
CA GLY A 24 -18.10 -8.19 -4.46
C GLY A 24 -18.92 -7.37 -3.46
N SER A 25 -18.68 -6.05 -3.38
CA SER A 25 -19.45 -5.18 -2.50
C SER A 25 -20.93 -5.12 -2.84
N ARG A 26 -21.27 -5.14 -4.13
CA ARG A 26 -22.68 -5.16 -4.61
C ARG A 26 -23.38 -6.49 -4.34
N MET A 27 -22.68 -7.61 -4.52
CA MET A 27 -23.25 -8.95 -4.34
C MET A 27 -23.41 -9.31 -2.84
N LEU A 28 -22.41 -8.99 -2.02
CA LEU A 28 -22.37 -9.37 -0.61
C LEU A 28 -23.17 -8.41 0.31
N GLY A 29 -23.30 -7.16 -0.07
CA GLY A 29 -23.84 -6.14 0.81
C GLY A 29 -22.82 -5.65 1.87
N SER A 30 -23.13 -4.54 2.56
CA SER A 30 -22.17 -3.87 3.47
C SER A 30 -21.69 -4.76 4.61
N ARG A 31 -22.56 -5.58 5.22
CA ARG A 31 -22.20 -6.42 6.35
C ARG A 31 -21.27 -7.57 5.96
N ALA A 32 -21.69 -8.45 5.03
CA ALA A 32 -20.89 -9.60 4.62
C ALA A 32 -19.59 -9.16 3.91
N PHE A 33 -19.66 -8.10 3.10
CA PHE A 33 -18.46 -7.49 2.54
C PHE A 33 -17.51 -6.96 3.63
N GLY A 34 -18.04 -6.32 4.67
CA GLY A 34 -17.27 -5.85 5.81
C GLY A 34 -16.58 -6.96 6.58
N GLU A 35 -17.26 -8.08 6.84
CA GLU A 35 -16.69 -9.29 7.46
C GLU A 35 -15.52 -9.84 6.64
N SER A 36 -15.70 -9.93 5.32
CA SER A 36 -14.63 -10.33 4.41
C SER A 36 -13.46 -9.35 4.45
N GLN A 37 -13.72 -8.04 4.33
CA GLN A 37 -12.66 -7.03 4.34
C GLN A 37 -11.92 -6.99 5.67
N PHE A 38 -12.62 -7.06 6.81
CA PHE A 38 -11.99 -7.14 8.13
C PHE A 38 -11.04 -8.34 8.23
N SER A 39 -11.49 -9.51 7.79
CA SER A 39 -10.67 -10.71 7.75
C SER A 39 -9.42 -10.53 6.88
N LEU A 40 -9.55 -9.93 5.71
CA LEU A 40 -8.41 -9.64 4.82
C LEU A 40 -7.45 -8.61 5.45
N TYR A 41 -7.96 -7.60 6.17
CA TYR A 41 -7.12 -6.63 6.87
C TYR A 41 -6.39 -7.24 8.08
N LEU A 42 -7.00 -8.15 8.81
CA LEU A 42 -6.29 -8.92 9.84
C LEU A 42 -5.08 -9.64 9.25
N LEU A 43 -5.24 -10.19 8.09
CA LEU A 43 -4.18 -10.88 7.38
C LEU A 43 -3.10 -9.90 6.88
N GLU A 44 -3.49 -8.74 6.33
CA GLU A 44 -2.55 -7.66 5.98
C GLU A 44 -1.79 -7.14 7.23
N PHE A 45 -2.42 -7.16 8.40
CA PHE A 45 -1.81 -6.78 9.67
C PHE A 45 -0.73 -7.76 10.13
N PHE A 46 -0.95 -9.06 9.94
CA PHE A 46 0.05 -10.10 10.27
C PHE A 46 1.07 -10.34 9.15
N GLY A 47 0.79 -9.92 7.92
CA GLY A 47 1.68 -10.07 6.77
C GLY A 47 3.12 -9.61 7.02
N PRO A 48 3.37 -8.43 7.60
CA PRO A 48 4.71 -7.95 7.96
C PRO A 48 5.46 -8.84 8.94
N VAL A 49 4.75 -9.52 9.83
CA VAL A 49 5.36 -10.50 10.76
C VAL A 49 5.88 -11.70 9.97
N ILE A 50 5.13 -12.16 8.96
CA ILE A 50 5.51 -13.31 8.11
C ILE A 50 6.68 -12.95 7.19
N VAL A 51 6.58 -11.81 6.50
CA VAL A 51 7.62 -11.32 5.58
C VAL A 51 8.85 -10.87 6.36
N TRP A 52 8.63 -10.29 7.56
CA TRP A 52 9.65 -9.72 8.43
C TRP A 52 10.60 -8.81 7.62
N GLY A 53 11.84 -8.68 8.00
CA GLY A 53 12.84 -7.95 7.23
C GLY A 53 13.61 -8.79 6.21
N TYR A 54 13.17 -10.05 5.96
CA TYR A 54 13.91 -11.01 5.12
C TYR A 54 14.06 -10.53 3.68
N PHE A 55 13.06 -9.84 3.15
CA PHE A 55 13.10 -9.29 1.80
C PHE A 55 14.35 -8.44 1.56
N PHE A 56 14.62 -7.48 2.45
CA PHE A 56 15.72 -6.53 2.28
C PHE A 56 17.10 -7.20 2.31
N ILE A 57 17.28 -8.17 3.21
CA ILE A 57 18.56 -8.88 3.32
C ILE A 57 18.71 -9.95 2.24
N ALA A 58 17.61 -10.63 1.85
CA ALA A 58 17.63 -11.69 0.86
C ALA A 58 18.01 -11.17 -0.53
N VAL A 59 17.41 -10.06 -0.98
CA VAL A 59 17.73 -9.47 -2.29
C VAL A 59 19.20 -9.13 -2.39
N ASN A 60 19.79 -8.55 -1.33
CA ASN A 60 21.23 -8.23 -1.30
C ASN A 60 22.11 -9.48 -1.29
N GLU A 61 21.75 -10.49 -0.50
CA GLU A 61 22.55 -11.72 -0.37
C GLU A 61 22.49 -12.57 -1.65
N LEU A 62 21.31 -12.69 -2.26
CA LEU A 62 21.13 -13.36 -3.54
C LEU A 62 21.91 -12.65 -4.67
N GLY A 63 21.93 -11.32 -4.67
CA GLY A 63 22.73 -10.52 -5.61
C GLY A 63 24.23 -10.77 -5.48
N ARG A 64 24.72 -10.94 -4.24
CA ARG A 64 26.15 -11.24 -3.98
C ARG A 64 26.55 -12.66 -4.29
N ASN A 65 25.65 -13.62 -4.12
CA ASN A 65 25.91 -15.06 -4.32
C ASN A 65 25.43 -15.54 -5.70
N GLN A 66 25.35 -14.65 -6.70
CA GLN A 66 24.98 -15.03 -8.06
C GLN A 66 25.98 -16.08 -8.58
N GLY A 67 25.44 -17.28 -8.93
CA GLY A 67 26.23 -18.42 -9.42
C GLY A 67 26.50 -19.53 -8.40
N ASP A 68 26.41 -19.26 -7.08
CA ASP A 68 26.56 -20.30 -6.05
C ASP A 68 25.17 -20.86 -5.67
N ARG A 69 24.79 -21.95 -6.39
CA ARG A 69 23.49 -22.61 -6.24
C ARG A 69 23.26 -23.16 -4.83
N GLU A 70 24.28 -23.75 -4.22
CA GLU A 70 24.15 -24.39 -2.90
C GLU A 70 23.98 -23.37 -1.78
N LYS A 71 24.77 -22.28 -1.78
CA LYS A 71 24.57 -21.19 -0.82
C LYS A 71 23.22 -20.52 -0.98
N THR A 72 22.79 -20.27 -2.21
CA THR A 72 21.48 -19.71 -2.52
C THR A 72 20.36 -20.61 -1.99
N LYS A 73 20.44 -21.92 -2.25
CA LYS A 73 19.48 -22.91 -1.73
C LYS A 73 19.45 -22.94 -0.21
N GLN A 74 20.62 -22.99 0.42
CA GLN A 74 20.70 -22.98 1.90
C GLN A 74 20.06 -21.72 2.48
N TYR A 75 20.31 -20.55 1.90
CA TYR A 75 19.75 -19.29 2.33
C TYR A 75 18.22 -19.24 2.18
N CYS A 76 17.71 -19.66 1.02
CA CYS A 76 16.27 -19.81 0.79
C CYS A 76 15.62 -20.78 1.79
N SER A 77 16.28 -21.92 2.11
CA SER A 77 15.80 -22.89 3.11
C SER A 77 15.71 -22.30 4.53
N GLN A 78 16.69 -21.47 4.91
CA GLN A 78 16.69 -20.80 6.20
C GLN A 78 15.57 -19.76 6.31
N ILE A 79 15.38 -18.94 5.27
CA ILE A 79 14.28 -17.97 5.24
C ILE A 79 12.93 -18.68 5.23
N LEU A 80 12.76 -19.74 4.46
CA LEU A 80 11.54 -20.53 4.45
C LEU A 80 11.21 -21.08 5.84
N GLY A 81 12.20 -21.62 6.57
CA GLY A 81 12.01 -22.08 7.94
C GLY A 81 11.55 -20.99 8.90
N LEU A 82 12.15 -19.80 8.82
CA LEU A 82 11.78 -18.64 9.62
C LEU A 82 10.39 -18.11 9.25
N ARG A 83 10.05 -18.02 7.96
CA ARG A 83 8.71 -17.59 7.51
C ARG A 83 7.62 -18.55 7.97
N LEU A 84 7.85 -19.86 7.94
CA LEU A 84 6.90 -20.85 8.45
C LEU A 84 6.71 -20.72 9.97
N LEU A 85 7.76 -20.43 10.73
CA LEU A 85 7.61 -20.14 12.16
C LEU A 85 6.76 -18.88 12.39
N HIS A 86 7.03 -17.81 11.67
CA HIS A 86 6.27 -16.57 11.81
C HIS A 86 4.82 -16.70 11.32
N SER A 87 4.57 -17.45 10.23
CA SER A 87 3.20 -17.71 9.77
C SER A 87 2.43 -18.60 10.74
N SER A 88 3.07 -19.60 11.33
CA SER A 88 2.45 -20.42 12.39
C SER A 88 2.11 -19.59 13.63
N PHE A 89 3.01 -18.72 14.08
CA PHE A 89 2.75 -17.80 15.18
C PHE A 89 1.59 -16.85 14.85
N SER A 90 1.57 -16.25 13.66
CA SER A 90 0.50 -15.37 13.21
C SER A 90 -0.84 -16.10 13.11
N ALA A 91 -0.85 -17.32 12.59
CA ALA A 91 -2.05 -18.16 12.52
C ALA A 91 -2.59 -18.50 13.92
N LEU A 92 -1.72 -18.82 14.88
CA LEU A 92 -2.12 -19.07 16.28
C LEU A 92 -2.69 -17.80 16.93
N CYS A 93 -2.14 -16.62 16.67
CA CYS A 93 -2.70 -15.35 17.15
C CYS A 93 -4.10 -15.11 16.57
N VAL A 94 -4.30 -15.34 15.27
CA VAL A 94 -5.59 -15.18 14.61
C VAL A 94 -6.61 -16.20 15.13
N LEU A 95 -6.21 -17.46 15.32
CA LEU A 95 -7.04 -18.48 15.96
C LEU A 95 -7.43 -18.09 17.39
N GLY A 96 -6.47 -17.53 18.15
CA GLY A 96 -6.76 -17.01 19.49
C GLY A 96 -7.83 -15.91 19.46
N ILE A 97 -7.74 -14.96 18.52
CA ILE A 97 -8.75 -13.93 18.33
C ILE A 97 -10.12 -14.57 18.03
N ALA A 98 -10.17 -15.55 17.11
CA ALA A 98 -11.41 -16.21 16.71
C ALA A 98 -12.07 -17.01 17.84
N LEU A 99 -11.27 -17.69 18.67
CA LEU A 99 -11.78 -18.62 19.69
C LEU A 99 -12.11 -17.94 21.03
N PHE A 100 -11.37 -16.89 21.40
CA PHE A 100 -11.47 -16.28 22.72
C PHE A 100 -12.19 -14.94 22.75
N ASN A 101 -12.51 -14.34 21.59
CA ASN A 101 -13.24 -13.07 21.54
C ASN A 101 -14.69 -13.30 21.12
N PRO A 102 -15.67 -13.16 22.06
CA PRO A 102 -17.10 -13.38 21.78
C PRO A 102 -17.67 -12.51 20.66
N ARG A 103 -17.03 -11.36 20.41
CA ARG A 103 -17.44 -10.41 19.38
C ARG A 103 -17.38 -10.99 17.96
N TYR A 104 -16.52 -11.98 17.73
CA TYR A 104 -16.29 -12.57 16.41
C TYR A 104 -16.95 -13.93 16.21
N ILE A 105 -17.90 -14.32 17.10
CA ILE A 105 -18.60 -15.61 17.01
C ILE A 105 -19.35 -15.74 15.68
N GLU A 106 -20.01 -14.67 15.22
CA GLU A 106 -20.83 -14.70 14.00
C GLU A 106 -20.03 -15.05 12.73
N TYR A 107 -18.76 -14.62 12.64
CA TYR A 107 -17.88 -14.93 11.51
C TYR A 107 -16.60 -15.67 11.93
N GLN A 108 -16.71 -16.43 13.02
CA GLN A 108 -15.60 -17.24 13.53
C GLN A 108 -15.04 -18.21 12.48
N SER A 109 -15.92 -18.86 11.70
CA SER A 109 -15.52 -19.76 10.61
C SER A 109 -14.63 -19.07 9.57
N LEU A 110 -14.94 -17.83 9.23
CA LEU A 110 -14.18 -17.03 8.29
C LEU A 110 -12.76 -16.73 8.82
N ILE A 111 -12.66 -16.35 10.11
CA ILE A 111 -11.36 -16.06 10.74
C ILE A 111 -10.52 -17.33 10.90
N VAL A 112 -11.14 -18.47 11.25
CA VAL A 112 -10.45 -19.77 11.33
C VAL A 112 -9.92 -20.18 9.95
N HIS A 113 -10.72 -20.01 8.89
CA HIS A 113 -10.28 -20.27 7.53
C HIS A 113 -9.08 -19.37 7.14
N LEU A 114 -9.12 -18.11 7.54
CA LEU A 114 -8.03 -17.16 7.34
C LEU A 114 -6.72 -17.62 8.01
N ALA A 115 -6.77 -18.22 9.19
CA ALA A 115 -5.57 -18.73 9.88
C ALA A 115 -4.87 -19.82 9.05
N CYS A 116 -5.64 -20.70 8.38
CA CYS A 116 -5.07 -21.69 7.45
C CYS A 116 -4.37 -21.02 6.26
N MET A 117 -4.98 -19.96 5.72
CA MET A 117 -4.39 -19.20 4.61
C MET A 117 -3.10 -18.48 5.01
N ILE A 118 -3.03 -17.95 6.24
CA ILE A 118 -1.82 -17.34 6.80
C ILE A 118 -0.67 -18.36 6.85
N MET A 119 -0.94 -19.58 7.24
CA MET A 119 0.09 -20.65 7.25
C MET A 119 0.63 -20.90 5.84
N LEU A 120 -0.25 -21.00 4.83
CA LEU A 120 0.15 -21.23 3.44
C LEU A 120 0.96 -20.07 2.85
N ALA A 121 0.68 -18.84 3.26
CA ALA A 121 1.46 -17.66 2.84
C ALA A 121 2.94 -17.73 3.28
N GLY A 122 3.26 -18.48 4.33
CA GLY A 122 4.63 -18.70 4.80
C GLY A 122 5.55 -19.37 3.75
N PHE A 123 4.98 -20.12 2.80
CA PHE A 123 5.75 -20.77 1.73
C PHE A 123 6.24 -19.82 0.64
N SER A 124 5.86 -18.54 0.64
CA SER A 124 6.27 -17.61 -0.41
C SER A 124 7.78 -17.36 -0.43
N LEU A 125 8.37 -17.51 -1.61
CA LEU A 125 9.77 -17.19 -1.93
C LEU A 125 9.88 -16.08 -3.00
N GLU A 126 8.96 -15.11 -2.97
CA GLU A 126 8.89 -14.00 -3.94
C GLU A 126 10.18 -13.18 -4.03
N PHE A 127 10.92 -13.04 -2.92
CA PHE A 127 12.23 -12.38 -2.90
C PHE A 127 13.24 -13.03 -3.86
N TYR A 128 13.07 -14.31 -4.21
CA TYR A 128 13.92 -15.02 -5.16
C TYR A 128 13.81 -14.43 -6.57
N PHE A 129 12.60 -14.08 -7.02
CA PHE A 129 12.41 -13.44 -8.33
C PHE A 129 13.14 -12.10 -8.41
N ILE A 130 13.06 -11.31 -7.35
CA ILE A 130 13.67 -9.98 -7.30
C ILE A 130 15.18 -10.09 -7.18
N GLY A 131 15.67 -10.95 -6.29
CA GLY A 131 17.10 -11.19 -6.08
C GLY A 131 17.80 -11.78 -7.31
N THR A 132 17.07 -12.53 -8.15
CA THR A 132 17.56 -13.08 -9.42
C THR A 132 17.20 -12.25 -10.65
N GLN A 133 16.65 -11.04 -10.46
CA GLN A 133 16.25 -10.09 -11.52
C GLN A 133 15.22 -10.64 -12.53
N LYS A 134 14.39 -11.62 -12.13
CA LYS A 134 13.36 -12.21 -12.99
C LYS A 134 12.00 -11.52 -12.83
N LEU A 135 12.00 -10.20 -12.85
CA LEU A 135 10.83 -9.36 -12.59
C LEU A 135 9.71 -9.52 -13.61
N ILE A 136 10.04 -9.77 -14.88
CA ILE A 136 9.03 -9.90 -15.96
C ILE A 136 8.12 -11.11 -15.68
N ALA A 137 8.71 -12.26 -15.33
CA ALA A 137 7.92 -13.46 -15.01
C ALA A 137 7.00 -13.23 -13.82
N MET A 138 7.49 -12.54 -12.78
CA MET A 138 6.68 -12.17 -11.62
C MET A 138 5.50 -11.26 -12.00
N HIS A 139 5.71 -10.23 -12.82
CA HIS A 139 4.64 -9.32 -13.25
C HIS A 139 3.57 -10.01 -14.08
N ILE A 140 3.97 -10.89 -15.01
CA ILE A 140 3.01 -11.66 -15.82
C ILE A 140 2.15 -12.55 -14.94
N LEU A 141 2.75 -13.26 -13.99
CA LEU A 141 2.04 -14.13 -13.04
C LEU A 141 1.05 -13.34 -12.18
N LEU A 142 1.45 -12.14 -11.71
CA LEU A 142 0.58 -11.27 -10.92
C LEU A 142 -0.64 -10.80 -11.73
N VAL A 143 -0.47 -10.42 -12.98
CA VAL A 143 -1.58 -9.99 -13.86
C VAL A 143 -2.54 -11.15 -14.15
N ILE A 144 -2.00 -12.32 -14.52
CA ILE A 144 -2.82 -13.53 -14.76
C ILE A 144 -3.57 -13.90 -13.48
N GLY A 145 -2.91 -13.89 -12.32
CA GLY A 145 -3.53 -14.19 -11.03
C GLY A 145 -4.69 -13.24 -10.72
N LYS A 146 -4.53 -11.92 -10.91
CA LYS A 146 -5.60 -10.94 -10.70
C LYS A 146 -6.79 -11.13 -11.63
N LEU A 147 -6.54 -11.40 -12.92
CA LEU A 147 -7.59 -11.70 -13.89
C LEU A 147 -8.37 -12.98 -13.52
N SER A 148 -7.64 -14.02 -13.10
CA SER A 148 -8.25 -15.28 -12.67
C SER A 148 -9.12 -15.10 -11.42
N ILE A 149 -8.70 -14.25 -10.48
CA ILE A 149 -9.49 -13.89 -9.29
C ILE A 149 -10.78 -13.19 -9.70
N PHE A 150 -10.68 -12.16 -10.54
CA PHE A 150 -11.86 -11.43 -11.00
C PHE A 150 -12.85 -12.37 -11.68
N ALA A 151 -12.37 -13.21 -12.60
CA ALA A 151 -13.20 -14.22 -13.28
C ALA A 151 -13.84 -15.20 -12.27
N ALA A 152 -13.07 -15.68 -11.29
CA ALA A 152 -13.59 -16.59 -10.26
C ALA A 152 -14.62 -15.91 -9.36
N VAL A 153 -14.37 -14.66 -8.93
CA VAL A 153 -15.35 -13.91 -8.11
C VAL A 153 -16.65 -13.73 -8.88
N VAL A 154 -16.62 -13.31 -10.15
CA VAL A 154 -17.82 -13.15 -10.98
C VAL A 154 -18.55 -14.47 -11.18
N SER A 155 -17.83 -15.60 -11.22
CA SER A 155 -18.42 -16.93 -11.46
C SER A 155 -19.00 -17.60 -10.21
N PHE A 156 -18.50 -17.27 -9.02
CA PHE A 156 -18.84 -18.02 -7.79
C PHE A 156 -19.45 -17.15 -6.68
N VAL A 157 -19.51 -15.82 -6.83
CA VAL A 157 -20.03 -14.92 -5.80
C VAL A 157 -21.24 -14.18 -6.32
N HIS A 158 -22.44 -14.54 -5.82
CA HIS A 158 -23.70 -13.98 -6.29
C HIS A 158 -24.63 -13.54 -5.13
N PHE A 159 -24.41 -14.07 -3.92
CA PHE A 159 -25.25 -13.86 -2.75
C PHE A 159 -24.42 -13.46 -1.53
N PRO A 160 -25.01 -12.84 -0.50
CA PRO A 160 -24.32 -12.50 0.75
C PRO A 160 -23.67 -13.69 1.46
N GLU A 161 -24.27 -14.90 1.33
CA GLU A 161 -23.77 -16.15 1.90
C GLU A 161 -22.44 -16.60 1.29
N ASP A 162 -22.09 -16.09 0.11
CA ASP A 162 -20.84 -16.43 -0.60
C ASP A 162 -19.60 -15.69 -0.02
N VAL A 163 -19.72 -15.08 1.16
CA VAL A 163 -18.64 -14.31 1.81
C VAL A 163 -17.38 -15.13 2.00
N LEU A 164 -17.49 -16.41 2.35
CA LEU A 164 -16.34 -17.32 2.49
C LEU A 164 -15.67 -17.57 1.13
N ALA A 165 -16.45 -17.80 0.07
CA ALA A 165 -15.94 -17.98 -1.27
C ALA A 165 -15.22 -16.70 -1.76
N PHE A 166 -15.84 -15.53 -1.59
CA PHE A 166 -15.25 -14.24 -1.95
C PHE A 166 -13.90 -14.01 -1.24
N THR A 167 -13.85 -14.24 0.09
CA THR A 167 -12.64 -14.06 0.89
C THR A 167 -11.55 -15.04 0.45
N THR A 168 -11.91 -16.30 0.24
CA THR A 168 -10.99 -17.37 -0.21
C THR A 168 -10.39 -17.06 -1.58
N ILE A 169 -11.23 -16.68 -2.54
CA ILE A 169 -10.80 -16.36 -3.91
C ILE A 169 -9.92 -15.12 -3.90
N THR A 170 -10.35 -14.07 -3.20
CA THR A 170 -9.62 -12.79 -3.16
C THR A 170 -8.25 -12.95 -2.52
N TYR A 171 -8.15 -13.73 -1.46
CA TYR A 171 -6.87 -14.03 -0.82
C TYR A 171 -6.05 -15.08 -1.56
N GLY A 172 -6.70 -15.90 -2.36
CA GLY A 172 -6.08 -16.98 -3.13
C GLY A 172 -4.90 -16.54 -3.99
N ILE A 173 -4.84 -15.26 -4.40
CA ILE A 173 -3.68 -14.70 -5.12
C ILE A 173 -2.39 -14.83 -4.31
N ASN A 174 -2.44 -14.56 -3.01
CA ASN A 174 -1.26 -14.63 -2.15
C ASN A 174 -0.76 -16.07 -2.00
N ILE A 175 -1.71 -17.02 -1.89
CA ILE A 175 -1.39 -18.45 -1.86
C ILE A 175 -0.83 -18.91 -3.21
N PHE A 176 -1.49 -18.50 -4.31
CA PHE A 176 -1.01 -18.80 -5.66
C PHE A 176 0.42 -18.28 -5.86
N ASN A 177 0.69 -17.03 -5.50
CA ASN A 177 2.03 -16.44 -5.58
C ASN A 177 3.03 -17.19 -4.68
N ALA A 178 2.62 -17.62 -3.48
CA ALA A 178 3.46 -18.40 -2.58
C ALA A 178 3.84 -19.74 -3.22
N ILE A 179 2.85 -20.47 -3.74
CA ILE A 179 3.07 -21.77 -4.38
C ILE A 179 3.93 -21.63 -5.65
N VAL A 180 3.61 -20.69 -6.53
CA VAL A 180 4.35 -20.48 -7.78
C VAL A 180 5.78 -20.06 -7.51
N SER A 181 6.01 -19.14 -6.56
CA SER A 181 7.37 -18.73 -6.19
C SER A 181 8.19 -19.88 -5.59
N TYR A 182 7.57 -20.71 -4.76
CA TYR A 182 8.19 -21.89 -4.19
C TYR A 182 8.56 -22.93 -5.26
N ILE A 183 7.61 -23.27 -6.15
CA ILE A 183 7.83 -24.25 -7.24
C ILE A 183 8.93 -23.73 -8.17
N TYR A 184 8.87 -22.44 -8.53
CA TYR A 184 9.86 -21.85 -9.42
C TYR A 184 11.27 -21.89 -8.81
N ALA A 185 11.43 -21.45 -7.56
CA ALA A 185 12.71 -21.50 -6.86
C ALA A 185 13.21 -22.95 -6.71
N SER A 186 12.31 -23.91 -6.39
CA SER A 186 12.64 -25.32 -6.25
C SER A 186 13.06 -25.99 -7.56
N LYS A 187 12.50 -25.59 -8.70
CA LYS A 187 12.93 -26.06 -10.03
C LYS A 187 14.37 -25.59 -10.36
N GLN A 188 14.73 -24.39 -9.94
CA GLN A 188 16.08 -23.84 -10.21
C GLN A 188 17.15 -24.35 -9.25
N LEU A 189 16.80 -24.50 -7.96
CA LEU A 189 17.75 -24.81 -6.88
C LEU A 189 17.69 -26.28 -6.41
N GLY A 190 16.74 -27.07 -6.90
CA GLY A 190 16.33 -28.36 -6.31
C GLY A 190 15.39 -28.13 -5.13
N LEU A 191 14.75 -29.19 -4.63
CA LEU A 191 13.76 -29.12 -3.56
C LEU A 191 14.29 -28.31 -2.36
N ILE A 192 13.55 -27.27 -1.99
CA ILE A 192 13.86 -26.37 -0.88
C ILE A 192 13.06 -26.82 0.34
N LEU A 193 13.72 -27.40 1.34
CA LEU A 193 13.09 -27.78 2.60
C LEU A 193 13.34 -26.71 3.67
N PRO A 194 12.39 -26.46 4.59
CA PRO A 194 12.59 -25.50 5.67
C PRO A 194 13.73 -25.94 6.59
N ARG A 195 14.63 -25.01 6.91
CA ARG A 195 15.81 -25.28 7.73
C ARG A 195 16.01 -24.20 8.78
N LEU A 196 16.03 -24.57 10.04
CA LEU A 196 16.27 -23.63 11.16
C LEU A 196 17.76 -23.61 11.59
N LYS A 197 18.53 -24.66 11.24
CA LYS A 197 19.97 -24.68 11.57
C LYS A 197 20.70 -23.56 10.83
N GLY A 198 21.32 -22.66 11.60
CA GLY A 198 22.03 -21.49 11.06
C GLY A 198 21.11 -20.29 10.73
N ALA A 199 19.79 -20.42 10.84
CA ALA A 199 18.83 -19.36 10.55
C ALA A 199 18.89 -18.19 11.58
N ALA A 200 19.42 -18.42 12.78
CA ALA A 200 19.56 -17.39 13.82
C ALA A 200 20.38 -16.18 13.35
N LYS A 201 21.41 -16.39 12.51
CA LYS A 201 22.20 -15.29 11.93
C LYS A 201 21.35 -14.45 10.99
N VAL A 202 20.59 -15.10 10.11
CA VAL A 202 19.67 -14.45 9.16
C VAL A 202 18.62 -13.65 9.92
N PHE A 203 18.01 -14.25 10.94
CA PHE A 203 17.03 -13.57 11.81
C PHE A 203 17.65 -12.35 12.48
N LYS A 204 18.80 -12.47 13.15
CA LYS A 204 19.45 -11.35 13.85
C LYS A 204 19.76 -10.18 12.91
N GLN A 205 20.17 -10.45 11.68
CA GLN A 205 20.45 -9.43 10.68
C GLN A 205 19.16 -8.76 10.18
N SER A 206 18.03 -9.48 10.15
CA SER A 206 16.75 -8.95 9.67
C SER A 206 15.97 -8.15 10.73
N VAL A 207 16.27 -8.31 12.03
CA VAL A 207 15.52 -7.68 13.14
C VAL A 207 15.30 -6.17 12.94
N PRO A 208 16.29 -5.32 12.63
CA PRO A 208 16.07 -3.88 12.48
C PRO A 208 15.06 -3.55 11.37
N TYR A 209 15.12 -4.28 10.26
CA TYR A 209 14.22 -4.11 9.12
C TYR A 209 12.84 -4.68 9.43
N GLY A 210 12.78 -5.84 10.11
CA GLY A 210 11.54 -6.48 10.51
C GLY A 210 10.73 -5.62 11.48
N VAL A 211 11.37 -5.13 12.54
CA VAL A 211 10.74 -4.23 13.51
C VAL A 211 10.24 -2.95 12.83
N PHE A 212 11.04 -2.33 11.98
CA PHE A 212 10.61 -1.16 11.22
C PHE A 212 9.38 -1.46 10.34
N PHE A 213 9.40 -2.58 9.60
CA PHE A 213 8.31 -2.95 8.70
C PHE A 213 7.01 -3.26 9.45
N VAL A 214 7.10 -3.98 10.58
CA VAL A 214 5.95 -4.25 11.46
C VAL A 214 5.38 -2.94 12.00
N LEU A 215 6.19 -2.05 12.58
CA LEU A 215 5.73 -0.76 13.11
C LEU A 215 5.10 0.13 12.02
N MET A 216 5.66 0.10 10.81
CA MET A 216 5.11 0.84 9.67
C MET A 216 3.70 0.37 9.35
N ILE A 217 3.49 -0.94 9.19
CA ILE A 217 2.18 -1.50 8.86
C ILE A 217 1.19 -1.39 10.03
N LEU A 218 1.63 -1.55 11.27
CA LEU A 218 0.78 -1.27 12.44
C LEU A 218 0.20 0.13 12.38
N THR A 219 1.04 1.12 12.02
CA THR A 219 0.57 2.51 11.87
C THR A 219 -0.37 2.69 10.68
N GLU A 220 -0.23 1.86 9.64
CA GLU A 220 -1.02 1.97 8.41
C GLU A 220 -2.35 1.22 8.45
N ARG A 221 -2.51 0.24 9.33
CA ARG A 221 -3.65 -0.68 9.35
C ARG A 221 -4.45 -0.69 10.64
N ILE A 222 -4.04 0.08 11.63
CA ILE A 222 -4.75 0.15 12.90
C ILE A 222 -6.13 0.82 12.77
N ASP A 223 -6.33 1.62 11.73
CA ASP A 223 -7.57 2.30 11.42
C ASP A 223 -8.73 1.31 11.27
N VAL A 224 -8.55 0.24 10.51
CA VAL A 224 -9.60 -0.77 10.29
C VAL A 224 -9.97 -1.50 11.58
N LEU A 225 -8.99 -1.80 12.46
CA LEU A 225 -9.26 -2.41 13.75
C LEU A 225 -10.11 -1.49 14.64
N ILE A 226 -9.84 -0.17 14.58
CA ILE A 226 -10.59 0.82 15.34
C ILE A 226 -11.99 1.03 14.73
N VAL A 227 -12.12 1.07 13.39
CA VAL A 227 -13.42 1.14 12.70
C VAL A 227 -14.30 -0.05 13.09
N GLU A 228 -13.73 -1.26 13.08
CA GLU A 228 -14.44 -2.46 13.50
C GLU A 228 -14.84 -2.39 14.98
N TRP A 229 -13.94 -1.92 15.83
CA TRP A 229 -14.22 -1.78 17.27
C TRP A 229 -15.38 -0.80 17.56
N ILE A 230 -15.50 0.28 16.78
CA ILE A 230 -16.52 1.32 16.96
C ILE A 230 -17.86 0.92 16.33
N GLY A 231 -17.86 0.44 15.10
CA GLY A 231 -19.06 0.26 14.29
C GLY A 231 -19.29 -1.16 13.73
N GLY A 232 -18.44 -2.12 14.10
CA GLY A 232 -18.56 -3.50 13.64
C GLY A 232 -18.27 -3.69 12.15
N SER A 233 -18.60 -4.88 11.63
CA SER A 233 -18.33 -5.26 10.23
C SER A 233 -19.04 -4.38 9.23
N GLU A 234 -20.24 -3.89 9.51
CA GLU A 234 -20.96 -3.00 8.59
C GLU A 234 -20.21 -1.68 8.38
N ALA A 235 -19.66 -1.10 9.46
CA ALA A 235 -18.81 0.08 9.37
C ALA A 235 -17.54 -0.17 8.57
N VAL A 236 -16.90 -1.34 8.75
CA VAL A 236 -15.76 -1.76 7.93
C VAL A 236 -16.18 -1.91 6.47
N GLY A 237 -17.38 -2.42 6.21
CA GLY A 237 -17.95 -2.52 4.87
C GLY A 237 -18.00 -1.17 4.16
N VAL A 238 -18.57 -0.15 4.79
CA VAL A 238 -18.66 1.22 4.23
C VAL A 238 -17.31 1.91 4.16
N TYR A 239 -16.39 1.66 5.12
CA TYR A 239 -15.04 2.23 5.14
C TYR A 239 -14.13 1.66 4.04
N SER A 240 -14.29 0.37 3.73
CA SER A 240 -13.37 -0.38 2.86
C SER A 240 -13.29 0.15 1.41
N PRO A 241 -14.37 0.53 0.71
CA PRO A 241 -14.27 1.12 -0.63
C PRO A 241 -13.45 2.40 -0.65
N ALA A 242 -13.68 3.28 0.33
CA ALA A 242 -12.92 4.52 0.49
C ALA A 242 -11.42 4.24 0.71
N LEU A 243 -11.13 3.31 1.62
CA LEU A 243 -9.75 2.91 1.92
C LEU A 243 -9.06 2.24 0.72
N ARG A 244 -9.75 1.40 -0.05
CA ARG A 244 -9.17 0.72 -1.23
C ARG A 244 -8.84 1.70 -2.35
N LEU A 245 -9.70 2.69 -2.59
CA LEU A 245 -9.40 3.77 -3.53
C LEU A 245 -8.21 4.62 -3.06
N TYR A 246 -8.21 5.03 -1.79
CA TYR A 246 -7.08 5.73 -1.17
C TYR A 246 -5.78 4.94 -1.33
N MET A 247 -5.78 3.63 -1.05
CA MET A 247 -4.61 2.76 -1.17
C MET A 247 -4.14 2.60 -2.62
N SER A 248 -5.05 2.61 -3.60
CA SER A 248 -4.67 2.56 -5.02
C SER A 248 -3.88 3.79 -5.43
N ILE A 249 -4.27 4.98 -4.95
CA ILE A 249 -3.55 6.23 -5.19
C ILE A 249 -2.23 6.25 -4.42
N TYR A 250 -2.25 5.85 -3.15
CA TYR A 250 -1.07 5.73 -2.30
C TYR A 250 0.01 4.83 -2.92
N THR A 251 -0.37 3.65 -3.43
CA THR A 251 0.59 2.76 -4.09
C THR A 251 1.13 3.31 -5.40
N SER A 252 0.37 4.19 -6.09
CA SER A 252 0.87 4.92 -7.27
C SER A 252 1.95 5.93 -6.87
N ILE A 253 1.77 6.63 -5.74
CA ILE A 253 2.78 7.53 -5.16
C ILE A 253 4.07 6.75 -4.86
N ILE A 254 3.95 5.56 -4.26
CA ILE A 254 5.10 4.68 -3.98
C ILE A 254 5.82 4.27 -5.28
N ALA A 255 5.08 3.83 -6.30
CA ALA A 255 5.65 3.37 -7.57
C ALA A 255 6.43 4.48 -8.28
N VAL A 256 5.87 5.69 -8.33
CA VAL A 256 6.55 6.87 -8.89
C VAL A 256 7.78 7.25 -8.06
N GLY A 257 7.65 7.22 -6.74
CA GLY A 257 8.74 7.55 -5.83
C GLY A 257 9.91 6.55 -5.88
N ALA A 258 9.65 5.27 -6.17
CA ALA A 258 10.69 4.23 -6.26
C ALA A 258 11.73 4.52 -7.36
N VAL A 259 11.33 5.23 -8.42
CA VAL A 259 12.23 5.67 -9.47
C VAL A 259 13.30 6.61 -8.91
N PHE A 260 12.90 7.56 -8.07
CA PHE A 260 13.83 8.50 -7.44
C PHE A 260 14.74 7.84 -6.37
N TYR A 261 14.26 6.80 -5.70
CA TYR A 261 15.05 6.05 -4.72
C TYR A 261 16.29 5.41 -5.35
N SER A 262 16.14 4.76 -6.51
CA SER A 262 17.24 4.11 -7.20
C SER A 262 18.34 5.11 -7.60
N GLU A 263 17.94 6.32 -8.04
CA GLU A 263 18.88 7.38 -8.44
C GLU A 263 19.55 8.04 -7.24
N SER A 264 18.79 8.29 -6.18
CA SER A 264 19.34 8.88 -4.95
C SER A 264 20.40 7.99 -4.30
N SER A 265 20.26 6.67 -4.47
CA SER A 265 21.22 5.68 -3.96
C SER A 265 22.51 5.57 -4.81
N ALA A 266 22.46 6.00 -6.07
CA ALA A 266 23.56 5.91 -7.04
C ALA A 266 24.42 7.16 -7.16
N LYS A 267 23.96 8.32 -6.63
CA LYS A 267 24.67 9.60 -6.76
C LYS A 267 25.44 9.98 -5.50
N ASP A 268 26.77 10.07 -5.61
CA ASP A 268 27.65 10.53 -4.54
C ASP A 268 27.76 12.06 -4.42
N ASN A 269 27.25 12.84 -5.42
CA ASN A 269 27.38 14.28 -5.44
C ASN A 269 26.21 15.01 -4.74
N ALA A 270 26.51 15.84 -3.74
CA ALA A 270 25.53 16.57 -2.93
C ALA A 270 24.53 17.42 -3.76
N VAL A 271 24.99 18.14 -4.79
CA VAL A 271 24.14 18.98 -5.66
C VAL A 271 23.15 18.14 -6.49
N GLY A 272 23.59 17.00 -7.00
CA GLY A 272 22.72 16.08 -7.73
C GLY A 272 21.64 15.46 -6.85
N ALA A 273 21.98 15.14 -5.60
CA ALA A 273 21.04 14.59 -4.62
C ALA A 273 19.95 15.60 -4.22
N SER A 274 20.30 16.88 -4.00
CA SER A 274 19.36 17.95 -3.65
C SER A 274 18.30 18.17 -4.75
N ASN A 275 18.73 18.19 -6.01
CA ASN A 275 17.80 18.32 -7.15
C ASN A 275 16.86 17.14 -7.28
N LEU A 276 17.32 15.90 -7.02
CA LEU A 276 16.46 14.71 -7.04
C LEU A 276 15.41 14.74 -5.92
N ILE A 277 15.80 15.14 -4.72
CA ILE A 277 14.88 15.29 -3.59
C ILE A 277 13.78 16.30 -3.92
N ARG A 278 14.18 17.46 -4.50
CA ARG A 278 13.24 18.49 -4.96
C ARG A 278 12.26 17.96 -6.01
N GLN A 279 12.77 17.26 -7.03
CA GLN A 279 11.93 16.63 -8.06
C GLN A 279 10.98 15.58 -7.45
N GLY A 280 11.45 14.81 -6.48
CA GLY A 280 10.63 13.86 -5.74
C GLY A 280 9.45 14.53 -5.03
N PHE A 281 9.69 15.59 -4.26
CA PHE A 281 8.62 16.36 -3.61
C PHE A 281 7.63 16.90 -4.64
N LEU A 282 8.11 17.57 -5.69
CA LEU A 282 7.26 18.17 -6.71
C LEU A 282 6.39 17.11 -7.39
N THR A 283 6.98 16.00 -7.84
CA THR A 283 6.26 14.93 -8.54
C THR A 283 5.17 14.33 -7.66
N LEU A 284 5.48 14.07 -6.38
CA LEU A 284 4.50 13.48 -5.48
C LEU A 284 3.42 14.48 -5.06
N PHE A 285 3.72 15.78 -4.97
CA PHE A 285 2.72 16.82 -4.73
C PHE A 285 1.78 17.00 -5.93
N VAL A 286 2.27 16.90 -7.15
CA VAL A 286 1.45 16.95 -8.39
C VAL A 286 0.41 15.82 -8.42
N ILE A 287 0.66 14.70 -7.76
CA ILE A 287 -0.30 13.59 -7.65
C ILE A 287 -1.20 13.78 -6.41
N SER A 288 -0.61 14.04 -5.24
CA SER A 288 -1.32 14.01 -3.97
C SER A 288 -2.27 15.19 -3.78
N LEU A 289 -1.86 16.43 -4.11
CA LEU A 289 -2.67 17.62 -3.86
C LEU A 289 -3.97 17.66 -4.67
N PRO A 290 -3.96 17.48 -6.01
CA PRO A 290 -5.22 17.55 -6.78
C PRO A 290 -6.19 16.44 -6.37
N VAL A 291 -5.68 15.25 -6.00
CA VAL A 291 -6.54 14.18 -5.50
C VAL A 291 -7.12 14.54 -4.13
N SER A 292 -6.30 15.05 -3.19
CA SER A 292 -6.77 15.44 -1.86
C SER A 292 -7.88 16.49 -1.90
N PHE A 293 -7.79 17.47 -2.78
CA PHE A 293 -8.80 18.52 -2.90
C PHE A 293 -9.91 18.17 -3.89
N GLY A 294 -9.60 17.45 -4.97
CA GLY A 294 -10.58 17.04 -5.98
C GLY A 294 -11.58 16.00 -5.46
N SER A 295 -11.19 15.15 -4.50
CA SER A 295 -12.05 14.13 -3.91
C SER A 295 -13.33 14.70 -3.29
N TRP A 296 -13.30 15.94 -2.79
CA TRP A 296 -14.47 16.64 -2.22
C TRP A 296 -15.57 16.92 -3.23
N PHE A 297 -15.24 16.93 -4.52
CA PHE A 297 -16.19 17.20 -5.60
C PHE A 297 -16.72 15.94 -6.28
N LEU A 298 -16.19 14.74 -5.96
CA LEU A 298 -16.69 13.50 -6.55
C LEU A 298 -18.11 13.14 -6.09
N GLY A 299 -18.47 13.55 -4.86
CA GLY A 299 -19.79 13.35 -4.31
C GLY A 299 -20.13 11.89 -4.00
N GLU A 300 -21.32 11.69 -3.45
CA GLU A 300 -21.82 10.37 -3.04
C GLU A 300 -22.12 9.48 -4.24
N GLN A 301 -22.60 10.08 -5.35
CA GLN A 301 -22.99 9.35 -6.55
C GLN A 301 -21.86 8.52 -7.15
N PHE A 302 -20.62 8.98 -7.04
CA PHE A 302 -19.44 8.21 -7.44
C PHE A 302 -19.35 6.84 -6.74
N PHE A 303 -19.59 6.82 -5.43
CA PHE A 303 -19.55 5.57 -4.66
C PHE A 303 -20.79 4.70 -4.90
N VAL A 304 -21.95 5.32 -5.06
CA VAL A 304 -23.19 4.61 -5.40
C VAL A 304 -23.06 3.91 -6.77
N ASP A 305 -22.55 4.61 -7.78
CA ASP A 305 -22.38 4.08 -9.12
C ASP A 305 -21.36 2.94 -9.18
N LEU A 306 -20.31 2.99 -8.37
CA LEU A 306 -19.29 1.95 -8.36
C LEU A 306 -19.64 0.77 -7.45
N PHE A 307 -20.07 1.05 -6.21
CA PHE A 307 -20.16 0.04 -5.15
C PHE A 307 -21.61 -0.30 -4.75
N GLY A 308 -22.58 0.58 -5.03
CA GLY A 308 -23.99 0.43 -4.67
C GLY A 308 -24.46 1.46 -3.63
N GLU A 309 -25.78 1.58 -3.47
CA GLU A 309 -26.45 2.61 -2.65
C GLU A 309 -26.00 2.62 -1.18
N GLN A 310 -25.74 1.45 -0.61
CA GLN A 310 -25.29 1.27 0.77
C GLN A 310 -23.91 1.86 1.08
N TYR A 311 -23.15 2.25 0.05
CA TYR A 311 -21.80 2.83 0.16
C TYR A 311 -21.76 4.35 -0.03
N ARG A 312 -22.91 5.02 -0.03
CA ARG A 312 -23.04 6.48 -0.15
C ARG A 312 -22.13 7.23 0.83
N GLY A 313 -22.08 6.79 2.10
CA GLY A 313 -21.23 7.37 3.14
C GLY A 313 -19.71 7.19 2.91
N SER A 314 -19.28 6.32 1.99
CA SER A 314 -17.85 6.16 1.67
C SER A 314 -17.24 7.41 1.03
N SER A 315 -18.05 8.32 0.48
CA SER A 315 -17.58 9.56 -0.14
C SER A 315 -16.89 10.49 0.86
N GLU A 316 -17.52 10.75 1.99
CA GLU A 316 -16.93 11.58 3.05
C GLU A 316 -15.67 10.94 3.64
N LEU A 317 -15.71 9.62 3.85
CA LEU A 317 -14.56 8.85 4.33
C LEU A 317 -13.38 8.94 3.37
N PHE A 318 -13.64 8.84 2.07
CA PHE A 318 -12.61 8.96 1.04
C PHE A 318 -11.97 10.35 1.03
N SER A 319 -12.79 11.40 1.09
CA SER A 319 -12.32 12.78 1.14
C SER A 319 -11.45 13.05 2.37
N ALA A 320 -11.88 12.53 3.54
CA ALA A 320 -11.10 12.62 4.77
C ALA A 320 -9.76 11.89 4.67
N LEU A 321 -9.74 10.65 4.12
CA LEU A 321 -8.52 9.85 3.94
C LEU A 321 -7.53 10.49 2.95
N THR A 322 -8.02 11.01 1.83
CA THR A 322 -7.15 11.57 0.77
C THR A 322 -6.41 12.82 1.20
N PHE A 323 -6.92 13.55 2.21
CA PHE A 323 -6.20 14.68 2.79
C PHE A 323 -4.85 14.27 3.39
N GLY A 324 -4.71 13.02 3.85
CA GLY A 324 -3.46 12.43 4.33
C GLY A 324 -2.41 12.16 3.24
N LEU A 325 -2.78 12.17 1.95
CA LEU A 325 -1.84 11.89 0.85
C LEU A 325 -0.70 12.90 0.78
N LEU A 326 -0.94 14.17 1.16
CA LEU A 326 0.10 15.18 1.25
C LEU A 326 1.18 14.78 2.28
N GLY A 327 0.76 14.38 3.47
CA GLY A 327 1.67 13.86 4.48
C GLY A 327 2.41 12.62 3.99
N GLN A 328 1.72 11.73 3.29
CA GLN A 328 2.31 10.51 2.74
C GLN A 328 3.37 10.79 1.67
N ALA A 329 3.17 11.79 0.80
CA ALA A 329 4.18 12.22 -0.16
C ALA A 329 5.46 12.71 0.53
N ILE A 330 5.32 13.49 1.59
CA ILE A 330 6.45 13.97 2.40
C ILE A 330 7.16 12.79 3.09
N ILE A 331 6.41 11.90 3.72
CA ILE A 331 6.96 10.69 4.37
C ILE A 331 7.77 9.89 3.36
N TYR A 332 7.23 9.67 2.16
CA TYR A 332 7.90 8.87 1.14
C TYR A 332 9.26 9.47 0.74
N VAL A 333 9.31 10.76 0.41
CA VAL A 333 10.57 11.42 0.03
C VAL A 333 11.58 11.38 1.18
N THR A 334 11.17 11.72 2.40
CA THR A 334 12.07 11.74 3.54
C THR A 334 12.61 10.36 3.91
N VAL A 335 11.77 9.33 3.82
CA VAL A 335 12.18 7.94 4.13
C VAL A 335 13.04 7.37 3.02
N PHE A 336 12.55 7.37 1.79
CA PHE A 336 13.16 6.60 0.70
C PHE A 336 14.24 7.36 -0.07
N GLN A 337 14.21 8.70 -0.10
CA GLN A 337 15.24 9.46 -0.81
C GLN A 337 16.29 10.08 0.11
N ILE A 338 16.01 10.21 1.43
CA ILE A 338 16.94 10.82 2.37
C ILE A 338 17.47 9.80 3.39
N LEU A 339 16.59 9.20 4.20
CA LEU A 339 17.00 8.42 5.38
C LEU A 339 17.53 7.03 5.03
N LEU A 340 16.87 6.29 4.13
CA LEU A 340 17.28 4.94 3.74
C LEU A 340 18.60 4.94 2.94
N PRO A 341 18.81 5.81 1.92
CA PRO A 341 20.10 5.88 1.23
C PRO A 341 21.26 6.21 2.19
N LYS A 342 21.03 7.09 3.15
CA LYS A 342 22.00 7.45 4.18
C LYS A 342 22.12 6.44 5.35
N ARG A 343 21.44 5.28 5.23
CA ARG A 343 21.43 4.19 6.24
C ARG A 343 20.99 4.64 7.66
N LYS A 344 20.14 5.68 7.75
CA LYS A 344 19.67 6.24 9.02
C LYS A 344 18.45 5.49 9.58
N ILE A 345 18.49 4.15 9.59
CA ILE A 345 17.38 3.29 10.06
C ILE A 345 16.97 3.59 11.51
N ARG A 346 17.90 4.03 12.37
CA ARG A 346 17.60 4.37 13.78
C ARG A 346 16.63 5.56 13.90
N VAL A 347 16.68 6.51 12.97
CA VAL A 347 15.75 7.65 12.93
C VAL A 347 14.35 7.14 12.59
N LEU A 348 14.25 6.27 11.57
CA LEU A 348 12.98 5.64 11.18
C LEU A 348 12.37 4.87 12.35
N LEU A 349 13.15 4.00 13.00
CA LEU A 349 12.67 3.24 14.15
C LEU A 349 12.13 4.14 15.26
N LYS A 350 12.80 5.26 15.58
CA LYS A 350 12.32 6.21 16.60
C LYS A 350 10.99 6.85 16.20
N VAL A 351 10.87 7.32 14.95
CA VAL A 351 9.64 7.96 14.48
C VAL A 351 8.45 7.00 14.51
N TRP A 352 8.64 5.74 14.08
CA TRP A 352 7.54 4.77 14.06
C TRP A 352 7.24 4.18 15.43
N LEU A 353 8.25 3.99 16.30
CA LEU A 353 8.04 3.48 17.65
C LEU A 353 7.22 4.46 18.50
N VAL A 354 7.45 5.77 18.35
CA VAL A 354 6.66 6.82 19.01
C VAL A 354 5.36 7.09 18.23
N GLY A 355 5.44 7.08 16.90
CA GLY A 355 4.34 7.41 16.01
C GLY A 355 3.19 6.40 16.08
N TRP A 356 3.48 5.10 16.24
CA TRP A 356 2.45 4.08 16.31
C TRP A 356 1.49 4.22 17.51
N PRO A 357 1.94 4.36 18.77
CA PRO A 357 1.03 4.57 19.89
C PRO A 357 0.27 5.90 19.81
N LEU A 358 0.92 6.95 19.31
CA LEU A 358 0.27 8.25 19.09
C LEU A 358 -0.82 8.13 18.03
N ALA A 359 -0.57 7.42 16.93
CA ALA A 359 -1.57 7.15 15.92
C ALA A 359 -2.76 6.39 16.51
N ALA A 360 -2.49 5.27 17.21
CA ALA A 360 -3.52 4.47 17.85
C ALA A 360 -4.40 5.31 18.80
N GLY A 361 -3.76 6.10 19.67
CA GLY A 361 -4.45 6.99 20.60
C GLY A 361 -5.27 8.08 19.90
N LEU A 362 -4.72 8.72 18.86
CA LEU A 362 -5.41 9.75 18.10
C LEU A 362 -6.62 9.18 17.34
N LEU A 363 -6.46 8.04 16.68
CA LEU A 363 -7.55 7.40 15.95
C LEU A 363 -8.66 6.92 16.90
N ALA A 364 -8.30 6.33 18.05
CA ALA A 364 -9.26 5.91 19.06
C ALA A 364 -10.02 7.12 19.64
N LEU A 365 -9.32 8.22 19.96
CA LEU A 365 -9.92 9.44 20.47
C LEU A 365 -10.86 10.08 19.44
N MET A 366 -10.42 10.23 18.20
CA MET A 366 -11.25 10.80 17.14
C MET A 366 -12.42 9.88 16.77
N GLY A 367 -12.17 8.57 16.74
CA GLY A 367 -13.19 7.58 16.47
C GLY A 367 -14.28 7.52 17.55
N SER A 368 -13.93 7.59 18.84
CA SER A 368 -14.91 7.60 19.94
C SER A 368 -15.77 8.86 19.98
N ASN A 369 -15.27 10.01 19.52
CA ASN A 369 -16.01 11.29 19.52
C ASN A 369 -16.79 11.54 18.23
N PHE A 370 -16.27 11.10 17.08
CA PHE A 370 -16.82 11.44 15.76
C PHE A 370 -17.17 10.19 14.92
N GLY A 371 -17.09 8.98 15.49
CA GLY A 371 -17.37 7.75 14.77
C GLY A 371 -16.34 7.45 13.66
N VAL A 372 -16.79 6.73 12.62
CA VAL A 372 -15.91 6.25 11.52
C VAL A 372 -15.26 7.41 10.75
N ILE A 373 -15.97 8.53 10.57
CA ILE A 373 -15.41 9.72 9.92
C ILE A 373 -14.28 10.33 10.75
N GLY A 374 -14.39 10.27 12.08
CA GLY A 374 -13.31 10.66 12.99
C GLY A 374 -12.05 9.81 12.80
N VAL A 375 -12.19 8.50 12.59
CA VAL A 375 -11.05 7.61 12.29
C VAL A 375 -10.41 8.01 10.97
N ALA A 376 -11.18 8.28 9.91
CA ALA A 376 -10.66 8.68 8.60
C ALA A 376 -9.84 9.99 8.69
N TRP A 377 -10.34 11.00 9.40
CA TRP A 377 -9.59 12.22 9.69
C TRP A 377 -8.36 11.96 10.55
N GLY A 378 -8.49 11.07 11.55
CA GLY A 378 -7.38 10.65 12.40
C GLY A 378 -6.21 10.07 11.61
N VAL A 379 -6.49 9.24 10.59
CA VAL A 379 -5.48 8.73 9.65
C VAL A 379 -4.76 9.89 8.98
N SER A 380 -5.48 10.86 8.42
CA SER A 380 -4.89 12.00 7.72
C SER A 380 -4.04 12.87 8.65
N PHE A 381 -4.53 13.20 9.84
CA PHE A 381 -3.73 13.94 10.82
C PHE A 381 -2.50 13.18 11.28
N THR A 382 -2.59 11.87 11.47
CA THR A 382 -1.43 11.03 11.80
C THR A 382 -0.36 11.15 10.71
N ARG A 383 -0.73 11.08 9.43
CA ARG A 383 0.21 11.24 8.31
C ARG A 383 0.87 12.62 8.29
N LEU A 384 0.12 13.67 8.53
CA LEU A 384 0.65 15.04 8.59
C LEU A 384 1.60 15.24 9.78
N ILE A 385 1.24 14.71 10.96
CA ILE A 385 2.12 14.76 12.15
C ILE A 385 3.42 13.99 11.91
N GLN A 386 3.35 12.77 11.35
CA GLN A 386 4.53 11.99 11.00
C GLN A 386 5.41 12.70 9.95
N ALA A 387 4.78 13.31 8.93
CA ALA A 387 5.48 14.11 7.92
C ALA A 387 6.22 15.29 8.55
N GLY A 388 5.57 16.03 9.43
CA GLY A 388 6.17 17.13 10.18
C GLY A 388 7.35 16.68 11.05
N ALA A 389 7.19 15.58 11.78
CA ALA A 389 8.26 14.98 12.58
C ALA A 389 9.48 14.58 11.72
N LEU A 390 9.23 13.94 10.57
CA LEU A 390 10.30 13.56 9.64
C LEU A 390 11.01 14.76 9.04
N LEU A 391 10.28 15.78 8.59
CA LEU A 391 10.87 17.04 8.09
C LEU A 391 11.74 17.71 9.15
N PHE A 392 11.26 17.77 10.40
CA PHE A 392 12.03 18.32 11.50
C PHE A 392 13.31 17.52 11.77
N MET A 393 13.23 16.20 11.76
CA MET A 393 14.40 15.33 11.99
C MET A 393 15.38 15.36 10.81
N CYS A 394 14.89 15.59 9.59
CA CYS A 394 15.70 15.68 8.38
C CYS A 394 16.14 17.12 8.03
N ARG A 395 15.82 18.12 8.86
CA ARG A 395 16.10 19.54 8.55
C ARG A 395 17.56 19.85 8.19
N HIS A 396 18.51 19.12 8.77
CA HIS A 396 19.94 19.27 8.48
C HIS A 396 20.39 18.56 7.19
N GLU A 397 19.53 17.71 6.63
CA GLU A 397 19.77 16.98 5.40
C GLU A 397 19.10 17.67 4.20
N LEU A 398 18.16 18.56 4.47
CA LEU A 398 17.45 19.35 3.49
C LEU A 398 18.11 20.74 3.39
N GLU A 399 18.47 21.18 2.18
CA GLU A 399 18.94 22.55 1.96
C GLU A 399 17.85 23.56 2.33
N ARG A 400 16.59 23.19 2.08
CA ARG A 400 15.38 23.97 2.41
C ARG A 400 14.15 23.07 2.53
N LEU A 401 13.15 23.54 3.26
CA LEU A 401 11.84 22.91 3.28
C LEU A 401 11.18 22.96 1.89
N PRO A 402 10.34 21.96 1.52
CA PRO A 402 9.71 21.86 0.19
C PRO A 402 8.53 22.83 0.00
N ILE A 403 8.60 24.04 0.57
CA ILE A 403 7.52 25.03 0.55
C ILE A 403 7.31 25.58 -0.87
N ASN A 404 8.41 25.79 -1.62
CA ASN A 404 8.31 26.30 -2.99
C ASN A 404 7.66 25.25 -3.90
N GLU A 405 8.04 23.99 -3.76
CA GLU A 405 7.45 22.86 -4.50
C GLU A 405 5.95 22.72 -4.19
N LEU A 406 5.58 22.89 -2.92
CA LEU A 406 4.19 22.92 -2.49
C LEU A 406 3.41 24.09 -3.12
N LYS A 407 3.96 25.32 -3.12
CA LYS A 407 3.33 26.50 -3.71
C LYS A 407 3.11 26.36 -5.21
N LEU A 408 4.08 25.76 -5.94
CA LEU A 408 3.97 25.54 -7.39
C LEU A 408 2.78 24.64 -7.76
N VAL A 409 2.39 23.72 -6.89
CA VAL A 409 1.27 22.82 -7.12
C VAL A 409 -0.02 23.34 -6.48
N ALA A 410 0.08 24.11 -5.40
CA ALA A 410 -1.10 24.68 -4.71
C ALA A 410 -1.87 25.66 -5.60
N ILE A 411 -1.21 26.48 -6.40
CA ILE A 411 -1.86 27.45 -7.30
C ILE A 411 -2.77 26.75 -8.32
N PRO A 412 -2.32 25.74 -9.09
CA PRO A 412 -3.18 24.93 -9.95
C PRO A 412 -4.33 24.25 -9.20
N CYS A 413 -4.09 23.75 -7.97
CA CYS A 413 -5.14 23.14 -7.16
C CYS A 413 -6.21 24.14 -6.76
N ILE A 414 -5.84 25.35 -6.34
CA ILE A 414 -6.80 26.41 -6.01
C ILE A 414 -7.64 26.78 -7.25
N ALA A 415 -6.99 26.94 -8.42
CA ALA A 415 -7.72 27.20 -9.66
C ALA A 415 -8.70 26.06 -9.99
N MET A 416 -8.27 24.81 -9.86
CA MET A 416 -9.13 23.63 -10.02
C MET A 416 -10.34 23.69 -9.07
N MET A 417 -10.12 23.92 -7.78
CA MET A 417 -11.19 23.99 -6.79
C MET A 417 -12.20 25.11 -7.11
N LEU A 418 -11.72 26.29 -7.50
CA LEU A 418 -12.59 27.41 -7.85
C LEU A 418 -13.47 27.07 -9.06
N VAL A 419 -12.91 26.45 -10.10
CA VAL A 419 -13.66 26.04 -11.28
C VAL A 419 -14.67 24.95 -10.93
N LEU A 420 -14.26 23.92 -10.18
CA LEU A 420 -15.14 22.83 -9.77
C LEU A 420 -16.31 23.33 -8.90
N LYS A 421 -16.08 24.36 -8.05
CA LYS A 421 -17.13 24.96 -7.23
C LYS A 421 -18.17 25.74 -8.06
N LEU A 422 -17.81 26.21 -9.26
CA LEU A 422 -18.72 26.92 -10.16
C LEU A 422 -19.58 25.97 -11.01
N LEU A 423 -19.24 24.68 -11.06
CA LEU A 423 -20.05 23.71 -11.78
C LEU A 423 -21.36 23.43 -11.02
N PRO A 424 -22.48 23.21 -11.74
CA PRO A 424 -23.73 22.76 -11.14
C PRO A 424 -23.54 21.47 -10.35
N GLY A 425 -24.09 21.43 -9.12
CA GLY A 425 -23.90 20.29 -8.22
C GLY A 425 -24.62 18.99 -8.65
N ASP A 426 -25.55 19.09 -9.61
CA ASP A 426 -26.29 17.98 -10.19
C ASP A 426 -25.57 17.28 -11.36
N MET A 427 -24.41 17.81 -11.75
CA MET A 427 -23.61 17.18 -12.80
C MET A 427 -23.07 15.81 -12.35
N HIS A 428 -23.00 14.87 -13.30
CA HIS A 428 -22.42 13.55 -13.07
C HIS A 428 -20.93 13.68 -12.63
N TRP A 429 -20.52 12.91 -11.64
CA TRP A 429 -19.16 12.93 -11.04
C TRP A 429 -18.01 12.86 -12.07
N LEU A 430 -18.24 12.22 -13.21
CA LEU A 430 -17.25 12.11 -14.29
C LEU A 430 -16.86 13.50 -14.85
N TYR A 431 -17.81 14.43 -14.91
CA TYR A 431 -17.49 15.81 -15.33
C TYR A 431 -16.57 16.52 -14.35
N PHE A 432 -16.81 16.35 -13.04
CA PHE A 432 -15.93 16.91 -12.01
C PHE A 432 -14.50 16.34 -12.13
N LEU A 433 -14.38 15.06 -12.40
CA LEU A 433 -13.08 14.40 -12.56
C LEU A 433 -12.35 14.89 -13.82
N VAL A 434 -13.04 14.93 -14.97
CA VAL A 434 -12.44 15.34 -16.25
C VAL A 434 -12.11 16.84 -16.26
N VAL A 435 -13.05 17.69 -15.85
CA VAL A 435 -12.82 19.14 -15.78
C VAL A 435 -11.74 19.47 -14.76
N GLY A 436 -11.75 18.82 -13.58
CA GLY A 436 -10.72 19.00 -12.58
C GLY A 436 -9.34 18.66 -13.11
N ALA A 437 -9.19 17.52 -13.80
CA ALA A 437 -7.92 17.11 -14.39
C ALA A 437 -7.44 18.10 -15.48
N ILE A 438 -8.35 18.54 -16.36
CA ILE A 438 -8.02 19.50 -17.44
C ILE A 438 -7.58 20.84 -16.86
N VAL A 439 -8.33 21.38 -15.89
CA VAL A 439 -8.01 22.67 -15.28
C VAL A 439 -6.69 22.58 -14.51
N PHE A 440 -6.51 21.56 -13.70
CA PHE A 440 -5.27 21.36 -12.94
C PHE A 440 -4.06 21.27 -13.89
N LEU A 441 -4.11 20.38 -14.88
CA LEU A 441 -3.02 20.20 -15.82
C LEU A 441 -2.78 21.45 -16.68
N GLY A 442 -3.85 22.09 -17.15
CA GLY A 442 -3.75 23.32 -17.96
C GLY A 442 -3.08 24.46 -17.21
N VAL A 443 -3.52 24.74 -15.97
CA VAL A 443 -2.90 25.79 -15.13
C VAL A 443 -1.49 25.39 -14.72
N PHE A 444 -1.25 24.12 -14.35
CA PHE A 444 0.09 23.64 -14.02
C PHE A 444 1.07 23.79 -15.18
N LEU A 445 0.67 23.45 -16.39
CA LEU A 445 1.47 23.62 -17.60
C LEU A 445 1.72 25.09 -17.94
N ALA A 446 0.71 25.95 -17.80
CA ALA A 446 0.83 27.37 -18.05
C ALA A 446 1.79 28.07 -17.08
N THR A 447 1.72 27.71 -15.80
CA THR A 447 2.52 28.33 -14.74
C THR A 447 3.91 27.71 -14.56
N ASN A 448 4.09 26.43 -14.95
CA ASN A 448 5.28 25.64 -14.66
C ASN A 448 5.85 24.90 -15.89
N ARG A 449 5.72 25.48 -17.10
CA ARG A 449 6.10 24.82 -18.36
C ARG A 449 7.53 24.27 -18.36
N HIS A 450 8.48 25.00 -17.79
CA HIS A 450 9.87 24.57 -17.71
C HIS A 450 10.04 23.31 -16.82
N ILE A 451 9.30 23.25 -15.72
CA ILE A 451 9.35 22.12 -14.77
C ILE A 451 8.71 20.88 -15.39
N PHE A 452 7.62 21.05 -16.13
CA PHE A 452 6.97 19.94 -16.84
C PHE A 452 7.92 19.29 -17.86
N HIS A 453 8.63 20.08 -18.65
CA HIS A 453 9.64 19.54 -19.57
C HIS A 453 10.76 18.79 -18.86
N GLN A 454 11.17 19.25 -17.67
CA GLN A 454 12.17 18.54 -16.85
C GLN A 454 11.62 17.20 -16.32
N LEU A 455 10.36 17.17 -15.85
CA LEU A 455 9.72 15.95 -15.36
C LEU A 455 9.50 14.93 -16.48
N VAL A 456 8.98 15.35 -17.62
CA VAL A 456 8.78 14.48 -18.79
C VAL A 456 10.13 14.02 -19.36
N GLY A 457 11.10 14.93 -19.49
CA GLY A 457 12.45 14.59 -19.90
C GLY A 457 13.10 13.56 -18.99
N ALA A 458 12.93 13.71 -17.68
CA ALA A 458 13.43 12.74 -16.69
C ALA A 458 12.76 11.35 -16.80
N VAL A 459 11.51 11.28 -17.24
CA VAL A 459 10.78 10.01 -17.45
C VAL A 459 11.08 9.38 -18.82
N VAL A 460 11.20 10.21 -19.88
CA VAL A 460 11.35 9.75 -21.28
C VAL A 460 12.81 9.46 -21.65
N SER A 461 13.79 10.23 -21.14
CA SER A 461 15.23 10.02 -21.42
C SER A 461 15.80 8.72 -20.81
N ARG A 462 14.98 7.95 -20.12
CA ARG A 462 15.33 6.72 -19.40
C ARG A 462 15.01 5.44 -20.17
N ASN A 463 15.04 5.45 -21.50
CA ASN A 463 15.16 4.22 -22.26
C ASN A 463 16.63 3.77 -22.17
N PRO A 464 16.98 2.74 -21.39
CA PRO A 464 18.25 2.06 -21.63
C PRO A 464 18.10 1.31 -22.95
N SER A 465 18.90 1.70 -23.93
CA SER A 465 19.19 0.94 -25.12
C SER A 465 19.63 -0.49 -24.78
#